data_cb0ea227c2076f60676b854abf3c17fe
#
_entry.id   cb0ea227c2076f60676b854abf3c17fe
#
_cell.length_a   1.000
_cell.length_b   1.000
_cell.length_c   1.000
_cell.angle_alpha   90.00
_cell.angle_beta   90.00
_cell.angle_gamma   90.00
#
_symmetry.space_group_name_H-M   'P 1'
#
loop_
_entity.id
_entity.type
_entity.pdbx_description
1 polymer ?
#
loop_
_entity_poly.entity_id
_entity_poly.type
_entity_poly.pdbx_seq_one_letter_code
_entity_poly.pdbx_strand_id
1 'polypeptide(L)'
;MYKYCPHCGKPFLEPDKPRTVGLVSQVKEFITWAQIKEWSDLREASKHFEIGDEIHDELKNGEPITLVVVEKDKPFDGDVMFMLKDCLRDTYPMNDDYTNAGGWKASKLRKVLNTEILALLPDDMRAAIKPRVIDGESDLLWLASEMEVFGPHDWTENDPDRGEQMAYYKRRGNRIKALGDEGEAANGWWVRSPRASNTASFCYVSSVGNAYYSGASNSRGVAFGFCV
;
A
#
# COMPACT_ATOMS: atom_id res chain seq x y z
N MET A 1 -29.56 14.65 28.58
CA MET A 1 -28.62 15.17 27.60
C MET A 1 -29.32 15.10 26.24
N TYR A 2 -29.52 16.22 25.54
CA TYR A 2 -30.31 16.26 24.30
C TYR A 2 -29.50 15.64 23.16
N LYS A 3 -30.06 14.59 22.53
CA LYS A 3 -29.44 13.93 21.35
C LYS A 3 -29.63 14.71 20.04
N TYR A 4 -30.41 15.80 20.04
CA TYR A 4 -30.79 16.59 18.85
C TYR A 4 -30.69 18.07 19.16
N CYS A 5 -30.30 18.85 18.17
CA CYS A 5 -30.32 20.31 18.25
C CYS A 5 -31.76 20.83 18.47
N PRO A 6 -32.04 21.57 19.54
CA PRO A 6 -33.42 22.05 19.83
C PRO A 6 -33.91 23.09 18.83
N HIS A 7 -33.04 23.66 17.99
CA HIS A 7 -33.41 24.72 17.02
C HIS A 7 -33.64 24.19 15.59
N CYS A 8 -32.96 23.10 15.19
CA CYS A 8 -33.06 22.60 13.81
C CYS A 8 -33.41 21.10 13.73
N GLY A 9 -33.57 20.40 14.88
CA GLY A 9 -33.95 19.00 14.93
C GLY A 9 -32.88 18.03 14.40
N LYS A 10 -31.70 18.51 14.01
CA LYS A 10 -30.61 17.63 13.54
C LYS A 10 -29.95 16.94 14.71
N PRO A 11 -29.56 15.64 14.58
CA PRO A 11 -28.79 14.98 15.62
C PRO A 11 -27.47 15.72 15.81
N PHE A 12 -27.04 15.88 17.08
CA PHE A 12 -25.65 16.23 17.32
C PHE A 12 -24.80 15.07 16.82
N LEU A 13 -23.92 15.35 15.87
CA LEU A 13 -22.84 14.42 15.53
C LEU A 13 -22.01 14.24 16.81
N GLU A 14 -22.07 13.06 17.39
CA GLU A 14 -21.08 12.72 18.41
C GLU A 14 -19.70 12.88 17.73
N PRO A 15 -18.72 13.48 18.41
CA PRO A 15 -17.36 13.49 17.87
C PRO A 15 -17.01 12.05 17.55
N ASP A 16 -16.55 11.79 16.33
CA ASP A 16 -16.19 10.46 15.86
C ASP A 16 -15.31 9.79 16.91
N LYS A 17 -15.84 8.72 17.51
CA LYS A 17 -15.00 7.89 18.39
C LYS A 17 -13.85 7.37 17.56
N PRO A 18 -12.61 7.46 18.06
CA PRO A 18 -11.47 6.90 17.35
C PRO A 18 -11.77 5.45 16.93
N ARG A 19 -11.65 5.16 15.63
CA ARG A 19 -11.79 3.79 15.13
C ARG A 19 -10.64 2.94 15.64
N THR A 20 -10.96 1.79 16.22
CA THR A 20 -9.95 0.80 16.59
C THR A 20 -9.76 -0.17 15.43
N VAL A 21 -8.52 -0.43 15.07
CA VAL A 21 -8.11 -1.47 14.11
C VAL A 21 -7.42 -2.60 14.88
N GLY A 22 -7.63 -3.83 14.43
CA GLY A 22 -7.03 -4.98 15.10
C GLY A 22 -5.56 -5.13 14.68
N LEU A 23 -4.63 -5.02 15.61
CA LEU A 23 -3.24 -5.44 15.43
C LEU A 23 -3.14 -6.93 15.73
N VAL A 24 -2.77 -7.73 14.74
CA VAL A 24 -2.51 -9.17 14.92
C VAL A 24 -1.02 -9.37 15.18
N SER A 25 -0.61 -9.02 16.40
CA SER A 25 0.64 -9.49 16.98
C SER A 25 0.33 -10.54 18.06
N GLN A 26 1.35 -11.15 18.67
CA GLN A 26 1.19 -12.15 19.72
C GLN A 26 0.45 -11.62 20.98
N VAL A 27 0.27 -10.31 21.08
CA VAL A 27 -0.57 -9.64 22.08
C VAL A 27 -1.65 -8.89 21.32
N LYS A 28 -2.93 -9.28 21.47
CA LYS A 28 -4.07 -8.59 20.86
C LYS A 28 -4.30 -7.24 21.54
N GLU A 29 -3.58 -6.23 21.12
CA GLU A 29 -3.85 -4.85 21.49
C GLU A 29 -4.67 -4.18 20.39
N PHE A 30 -5.73 -3.49 20.79
CA PHE A 30 -6.48 -2.63 19.88
C PHE A 30 -5.78 -1.28 19.82
N ILE A 31 -5.33 -0.90 18.65
CA ILE A 31 -4.75 0.41 18.38
C ILE A 31 -5.69 1.25 17.52
N THR A 32 -5.47 2.54 17.49
CA THR A 32 -6.21 3.47 16.62
C THR A 32 -5.26 4.12 15.62
N TRP A 33 -5.77 4.56 14.48
CA TRP A 33 -4.97 5.35 13.53
C TRP A 33 -4.47 6.66 14.15
N ALA A 34 -5.19 7.21 15.12
CA ALA A 34 -4.74 8.39 15.87
C ALA A 34 -3.47 8.09 16.70
N GLN A 35 -3.40 6.92 17.34
CA GLN A 35 -2.18 6.48 18.06
C GLN A 35 -1.02 6.22 17.09
N ILE A 36 -1.29 5.55 15.95
CA ILE A 36 -0.27 5.32 14.91
C ILE A 36 0.26 6.65 14.40
N LYS A 37 -0.64 7.63 14.16
CA LYS A 37 -0.25 8.98 13.77
C LYS A 37 0.63 9.66 14.82
N GLU A 38 0.27 9.56 16.10
CA GLU A 38 1.07 10.12 17.19
C GLU A 38 2.48 9.54 17.21
N TRP A 39 2.61 8.21 17.13
CA TRP A 39 3.93 7.55 17.05
C TRP A 39 4.71 7.96 15.79
N SER A 40 4.01 8.10 14.68
CA SER A 40 4.57 8.56 13.42
C SER A 40 5.10 10.00 13.52
N ASP A 41 4.31 10.92 14.09
CA ASP A 41 4.71 12.33 14.28
C ASP A 41 5.94 12.45 15.21
N LEU A 42 6.06 11.55 16.20
CA LEU A 42 7.19 11.46 17.11
C LEU A 42 8.40 10.70 16.53
N ARG A 43 8.28 10.12 15.33
CA ARG A 43 9.27 9.20 14.73
C ARG A 43 9.57 8.00 15.60
N GLU A 44 8.55 7.42 16.17
CA GLU A 44 8.62 6.26 17.07
C GLU A 44 7.80 5.07 16.58
N ALA A 45 7.12 5.17 15.43
CA ALA A 45 6.25 4.11 14.93
C ALA A 45 6.99 2.76 14.84
N SER A 46 8.24 2.76 14.39
CA SER A 46 9.04 1.53 14.29
C SER A 46 9.28 0.81 15.62
N LYS A 47 9.11 1.47 16.76
CA LYS A 47 9.25 0.85 18.09
C LYS A 47 8.02 0.01 18.48
N HIS A 48 6.88 0.24 17.81
CA HIS A 48 5.58 -0.35 18.14
C HIS A 48 5.16 -1.46 17.18
N PHE A 49 5.91 -1.68 16.10
CA PHE A 49 5.59 -2.69 15.09
C PHE A 49 6.77 -3.60 14.79
N GLU A 50 6.47 -4.84 14.43
CA GLU A 50 7.43 -5.79 13.91
C GLU A 50 7.12 -6.15 12.45
N ILE A 51 8.15 -6.56 11.69
CA ILE A 51 7.97 -7.01 10.30
C ILE A 51 7.00 -8.18 10.26
N GLY A 52 5.92 -8.04 9.49
CA GLY A 52 4.87 -9.04 9.38
C GLY A 52 3.69 -8.82 10.33
N ASP A 53 3.71 -7.80 11.20
CA ASP A 53 2.52 -7.41 11.96
C ASP A 53 1.40 -6.98 11.02
N GLU A 54 0.17 -7.37 11.32
CA GLU A 54 -0.99 -7.16 10.47
C GLU A 54 -2.02 -6.26 11.15
N ILE A 55 -2.60 -5.35 10.38
CA ILE A 55 -3.72 -4.51 10.78
C ILE A 55 -4.89 -4.81 9.85
N HIS A 56 -6.05 -5.17 10.44
CA HIS A 56 -7.29 -5.35 9.69
C HIS A 56 -8.10 -4.07 9.72
N ASP A 57 -8.56 -3.64 8.56
CA ASP A 57 -9.37 -2.45 8.38
C ASP A 57 -10.34 -2.63 7.21
N GLU A 58 -11.09 -1.60 6.86
CA GLU A 58 -12.08 -1.59 5.79
C GLU A 58 -12.01 -0.27 5.03
N LEU A 59 -12.05 -0.34 3.70
CA LEU A 59 -12.19 0.83 2.85
C LEU A 59 -13.61 1.42 2.98
N LYS A 60 -13.80 2.69 2.63
CA LYS A 60 -15.11 3.38 2.67
C LYS A 60 -16.19 2.73 1.81
N ASN A 61 -15.82 1.93 0.84
CA ASN A 61 -16.74 1.15 0.00
C ASN A 61 -17.14 -0.20 0.60
N GLY A 62 -16.68 -0.52 1.84
CA GLY A 62 -16.97 -1.78 2.52
C GLY A 62 -16.05 -2.93 2.11
N GLU A 63 -14.97 -2.67 1.41
CA GLU A 63 -13.97 -3.69 1.08
C GLU A 63 -13.03 -3.91 2.28
N PRO A 64 -13.01 -5.13 2.88
CA PRO A 64 -12.06 -5.44 3.94
C PRO A 64 -10.65 -5.48 3.37
N ILE A 65 -9.70 -4.98 4.15
CA ILE A 65 -8.28 -4.98 3.81
C ILE A 65 -7.44 -5.42 5.00
N THR A 66 -6.37 -6.14 4.73
CA THR A 66 -5.32 -6.44 5.68
C THR A 66 -4.04 -5.71 5.26
N LEU A 67 -3.51 -4.90 6.15
CA LEU A 67 -2.24 -4.23 5.99
C LEU A 67 -1.17 -5.03 6.71
N VAL A 68 0.01 -5.12 6.12
CA VAL A 68 1.15 -5.81 6.73
C VAL A 68 2.36 -4.89 6.77
N VAL A 69 3.11 -4.91 7.87
CA VAL A 69 4.39 -4.20 8.00
C VAL A 69 5.44 -4.88 7.11
N VAL A 70 5.91 -4.18 6.10
CA VAL A 70 6.88 -4.72 5.13
C VAL A 70 8.30 -4.26 5.38
N GLU A 71 8.48 -3.07 6.00
CA GLU A 71 9.78 -2.51 6.33
C GLU A 71 9.66 -1.52 7.51
N LYS A 72 10.76 -1.33 8.25
CA LYS A 72 10.88 -0.42 9.40
C LYS A 72 12.10 0.47 9.23
N ASP A 73 12.07 1.64 9.89
CA ASP A 73 13.17 2.61 9.88
C ASP A 73 13.57 3.08 8.46
N LYS A 74 12.59 3.07 7.56
CA LYS A 74 12.71 3.56 6.19
C LYS A 74 11.40 4.24 5.75
N PRO A 75 11.48 5.31 4.92
CA PRO A 75 12.71 5.92 4.39
C PRO A 75 13.53 6.67 5.44
N PHE A 76 12.99 6.91 6.65
CA PHE A 76 13.67 7.57 7.76
C PHE A 76 13.57 6.73 9.04
N ASP A 77 14.51 6.94 9.97
CA ASP A 77 14.46 6.31 11.29
C ASP A 77 13.13 6.61 11.98
N GLY A 78 12.52 5.58 12.54
CA GLY A 78 11.22 5.64 13.21
C GLY A 78 10.02 5.45 12.30
N ASP A 79 10.16 5.51 10.98
CA ASP A 79 9.06 5.27 10.03
C ASP A 79 8.75 3.77 9.89
N VAL A 80 7.51 3.47 9.48
CA VAL A 80 7.04 2.12 9.16
C VAL A 80 6.38 2.13 7.79
N MET A 81 6.72 1.16 6.95
CA MET A 81 6.06 0.93 5.68
C MET A 81 5.04 -0.19 5.81
N PHE A 82 3.80 0.15 5.51
CA PHE A 82 2.72 -0.81 5.35
C PHE A 82 2.46 -1.08 3.88
N MET A 83 2.06 -2.30 3.56
CA MET A 83 1.46 -2.65 2.27
C MET A 83 0.22 -3.51 2.48
N LEU A 84 -0.67 -3.52 1.51
CA LEU A 84 -1.73 -4.53 1.47
C LEU A 84 -1.10 -5.92 1.48
N LYS A 85 -1.58 -6.79 2.39
CA LYS A 85 -1.18 -8.21 2.45
C LYS A 85 -1.61 -8.93 1.19
N ASP A 86 -2.85 -8.71 0.76
CA ASP A 86 -3.42 -9.16 -0.50
C ASP A 86 -3.73 -7.97 -1.42
N CYS A 87 -4.13 -8.20 -2.64
CA CYS A 87 -4.48 -7.15 -3.59
C CYS A 87 -5.87 -6.59 -3.30
N LEU A 88 -6.17 -5.40 -3.81
CA LEU A 88 -7.55 -4.94 -3.96
C LEU A 88 -8.37 -5.99 -4.73
N ARG A 89 -9.67 -6.00 -4.51
CA ARG A 89 -10.60 -6.90 -5.22
C ARG A 89 -10.58 -6.65 -6.73
N ASP A 90 -10.50 -5.36 -7.10
CA ASP A 90 -10.44 -4.96 -8.49
C ASP A 90 -9.01 -4.98 -9.04
N THR A 91 -8.89 -5.31 -10.31
CA THR A 91 -7.61 -5.28 -11.05
C THR A 91 -7.51 -4.03 -11.91
N TYR A 92 -6.29 -3.52 -12.08
CA TYR A 92 -6.03 -2.28 -12.81
C TYR A 92 -4.91 -2.44 -13.82
N PRO A 93 -4.98 -1.73 -14.98
CA PRO A 93 -3.82 -1.58 -15.84
C PRO A 93 -2.87 -0.51 -15.30
N MET A 94 -1.58 -0.60 -15.65
CA MET A 94 -0.63 0.49 -15.38
C MET A 94 -0.93 1.73 -16.21
N ASN A 95 -1.32 1.54 -17.49
CA ASN A 95 -1.70 2.60 -18.43
C ASN A 95 -2.85 2.13 -19.33
N ASP A 96 -3.58 3.05 -19.93
CA ASP A 96 -4.59 2.71 -20.95
C ASP A 96 -3.92 2.17 -22.23
N ASP A 97 -2.77 2.73 -22.58
CA ASP A 97 -2.01 2.35 -23.75
C ASP A 97 -0.91 1.34 -23.44
N TYR A 98 -0.48 0.61 -24.45
CA TYR A 98 0.58 -0.39 -24.38
C TYR A 98 1.97 0.28 -24.35
N THR A 99 2.24 1.09 -23.32
CA THR A 99 3.47 1.84 -23.14
C THR A 99 3.87 1.98 -21.67
N ASN A 100 5.17 1.94 -21.40
CA ASN A 100 5.74 2.27 -20.10
C ASN A 100 6.50 3.62 -20.11
N ALA A 101 6.28 4.44 -21.13
CA ALA A 101 6.94 5.73 -21.27
C ALA A 101 6.71 6.62 -20.04
N GLY A 102 7.80 7.19 -19.51
CA GLY A 102 7.78 8.00 -18.29
C GLY A 102 7.69 7.21 -16.97
N GLY A 103 7.71 5.87 -17.06
CA GLY A 103 7.77 4.99 -15.89
C GLY A 103 6.61 5.17 -14.91
N TRP A 104 6.88 4.89 -13.63
CA TRP A 104 5.91 5.06 -12.55
C TRP A 104 5.37 6.48 -12.47
N LYS A 105 6.25 7.47 -12.55
CA LYS A 105 5.91 8.89 -12.48
C LYS A 105 4.76 9.29 -13.41
N ALA A 106 4.77 8.79 -14.65
CA ALA A 106 3.78 9.13 -15.68
C ALA A 106 2.58 8.14 -15.70
N SER A 107 2.62 7.04 -14.94
CA SER A 107 1.61 5.99 -15.04
C SER A 107 0.22 6.46 -14.62
N LYS A 108 -0.81 5.92 -15.30
CA LYS A 108 -2.21 6.14 -14.93
C LYS A 108 -2.49 5.55 -13.54
N LEU A 109 -1.95 4.36 -13.24
CA LEU A 109 -2.20 3.69 -11.97
C LEU A 109 -1.69 4.51 -10.79
N ARG A 110 -0.53 5.19 -10.91
CA ARG A 110 -0.06 6.13 -9.88
C ARG A 110 -1.10 7.22 -9.57
N LYS A 111 -1.71 7.79 -10.62
CA LYS A 111 -2.75 8.81 -10.47
C LYS A 111 -4.00 8.23 -9.78
N VAL A 112 -4.46 7.06 -10.24
CA VAL A 112 -5.60 6.36 -9.64
C VAL A 112 -5.35 6.07 -8.16
N LEU A 113 -4.17 5.58 -7.79
CA LEU A 113 -3.83 5.33 -6.38
C LEU A 113 -3.89 6.61 -5.54
N ASN A 114 -3.32 7.71 -6.02
CA ASN A 114 -3.22 8.95 -5.25
C ASN A 114 -4.45 9.87 -5.37
N THR A 115 -5.50 9.42 -6.06
CA THR A 115 -6.79 10.11 -6.16
C THR A 115 -7.94 9.19 -5.74
N GLU A 116 -8.32 8.25 -6.58
CA GLU A 116 -9.51 7.42 -6.41
C GLU A 116 -9.38 6.45 -5.23
N ILE A 117 -8.27 5.68 -5.19
CA ILE A 117 -8.04 4.71 -4.11
C ILE A 117 -7.76 5.42 -2.78
N LEU A 118 -6.95 6.48 -2.79
CA LEU A 118 -6.68 7.29 -1.61
C LEU A 118 -7.98 7.86 -1.00
N ALA A 119 -8.96 8.23 -1.82
CA ALA A 119 -10.26 8.72 -1.36
C ALA A 119 -11.11 7.64 -0.67
N LEU A 120 -10.87 6.35 -0.98
CA LEU A 120 -11.54 5.22 -0.33
C LEU A 120 -10.95 4.89 1.05
N LEU A 121 -9.75 5.37 1.38
CA LEU A 121 -9.20 5.14 2.72
C LEU A 121 -10.03 5.90 3.77
N PRO A 122 -10.23 5.32 4.96
CA PRO A 122 -10.77 6.03 6.10
C PRO A 122 -9.99 7.32 6.41
N ASP A 123 -10.67 8.34 6.88
CA ASP A 123 -10.06 9.66 7.07
C ASP A 123 -8.98 9.67 8.15
N ASP A 124 -9.17 8.89 9.21
CA ASP A 124 -8.19 8.71 10.28
C ASP A 124 -6.93 7.95 9.80
N MET A 125 -7.10 6.89 9.00
CA MET A 125 -6.01 6.18 8.36
C MET A 125 -5.23 7.13 7.42
N ARG A 126 -5.95 7.84 6.54
CA ARG A 126 -5.34 8.79 5.61
C ARG A 126 -4.55 9.90 6.32
N ALA A 127 -5.02 10.36 7.48
CA ALA A 127 -4.36 11.37 8.28
C ALA A 127 -3.02 10.90 8.90
N ALA A 128 -2.79 9.59 9.02
CA ALA A 128 -1.54 9.02 9.52
C ALA A 128 -0.47 8.84 8.44
N ILE A 129 -0.86 8.88 7.15
CA ILE A 129 0.03 8.61 6.02
C ILE A 129 1.00 9.76 5.78
N LYS A 130 2.28 9.45 5.66
CA LYS A 130 3.34 10.37 5.24
C LYS A 130 3.65 10.24 3.76
N PRO A 131 4.00 11.34 3.09
CA PRO A 131 4.43 11.28 1.70
C PRO A 131 5.79 10.58 1.56
N ARG A 132 5.93 9.80 0.49
CA ARG A 132 7.19 9.21 0.05
C ARG A 132 7.58 9.79 -1.31
N VAL A 133 8.84 10.20 -1.45
CA VAL A 133 9.36 10.69 -2.74
C VAL A 133 9.84 9.51 -3.58
N ILE A 134 9.23 9.34 -4.77
CA ILE A 134 9.57 8.31 -5.76
C ILE A 134 9.71 9.00 -7.12
N ASP A 135 10.84 8.83 -7.80
CA ASP A 135 11.15 9.45 -9.10
C ASP A 135 10.98 11.00 -9.10
N GLY A 136 11.24 11.63 -7.95
CA GLY A 136 11.07 13.07 -7.75
C GLY A 136 9.63 13.53 -7.52
N GLU A 137 8.67 12.62 -7.47
CA GLU A 137 7.27 12.90 -7.16
C GLU A 137 6.92 12.46 -5.74
N SER A 138 5.99 13.16 -5.11
CA SER A 138 5.50 12.85 -3.77
C SER A 138 4.24 12.00 -3.86
N ASP A 139 4.30 10.77 -3.36
CA ASP A 139 3.20 9.81 -3.35
C ASP A 139 2.76 9.50 -1.92
N LEU A 140 1.45 9.51 -1.66
CA LEU A 140 0.87 8.98 -0.42
C LEU A 140 0.66 7.47 -0.52
N LEU A 141 0.14 7.01 -1.66
CA LEU A 141 0.05 5.59 -1.98
C LEU A 141 0.98 5.25 -3.14
N TRP A 142 1.69 4.14 -3.03
CA TRP A 142 2.67 3.70 -4.02
C TRP A 142 2.65 2.18 -4.19
N LEU A 143 3.25 1.68 -5.28
CA LEU A 143 3.57 0.27 -5.46
C LEU A 143 5.03 0.01 -5.07
N ALA A 144 5.32 -1.18 -4.57
CA ALA A 144 6.70 -1.61 -4.40
C ALA A 144 7.43 -1.63 -5.75
N SER A 145 8.75 -1.37 -5.76
CA SER A 145 9.58 -1.64 -6.92
C SER A 145 9.93 -3.12 -7.02
N GLU A 146 10.43 -3.52 -8.17
CA GLU A 146 10.95 -4.87 -8.37
C GLU A 146 12.11 -5.16 -7.40
N MET A 147 13.02 -4.19 -7.21
CA MET A 147 14.11 -4.27 -6.25
C MET A 147 13.60 -4.45 -4.81
N GLU A 148 12.57 -3.72 -4.41
CA GLU A 148 11.99 -3.81 -3.06
C GLU A 148 11.32 -5.16 -2.80
N VAL A 149 10.83 -5.84 -3.84
CA VAL A 149 10.22 -7.17 -3.69
C VAL A 149 11.25 -8.29 -3.82
N PHE A 150 12.17 -8.22 -4.76
CA PHE A 150 13.04 -9.35 -5.10
C PHE A 150 14.50 -9.18 -4.67
N GLY A 151 14.93 -7.95 -4.41
CA GLY A 151 16.35 -7.62 -4.30
C GLY A 151 17.01 -7.54 -5.68
N PRO A 152 18.34 -7.46 -5.74
CA PRO A 152 19.07 -7.39 -7.00
C PRO A 152 18.82 -8.63 -7.86
N HIS A 153 18.41 -8.45 -9.11
CA HIS A 153 18.32 -9.48 -10.14
C HIS A 153 18.40 -8.86 -11.54
N ASP A 154 18.45 -9.68 -12.59
CA ASP A 154 18.81 -9.30 -13.96
C ASP A 154 17.99 -8.14 -14.58
N TRP A 155 16.80 -7.86 -14.06
CA TRP A 155 15.92 -6.82 -14.62
C TRP A 155 15.92 -5.51 -13.83
N THR A 156 16.50 -5.51 -12.64
CA THR A 156 16.55 -4.33 -11.75
C THR A 156 17.71 -3.37 -12.06
N GLU A 157 18.58 -3.69 -13.01
CA GLU A 157 19.80 -2.89 -13.31
C GLU A 157 19.50 -1.42 -13.66
N ASN A 158 18.31 -1.13 -14.19
CA ASN A 158 17.89 0.20 -14.61
C ASN A 158 16.75 0.79 -13.78
N ASP A 159 16.39 0.19 -12.64
CA ASP A 159 15.44 0.81 -11.71
C ASP A 159 16.12 2.04 -11.08
N PRO A 160 15.65 3.27 -11.37
CA PRO A 160 16.24 4.48 -10.79
C PRO A 160 16.11 4.51 -9.26
N ASP A 161 15.11 3.84 -8.73
CA ASP A 161 14.84 3.68 -7.29
C ASP A 161 15.52 2.41 -6.78
N ARG A 162 16.86 2.43 -6.77
CA ARG A 162 17.71 1.34 -6.27
C ARG A 162 17.62 1.18 -4.76
N GLY A 163 16.43 0.85 -4.27
CA GLY A 163 16.21 0.51 -2.88
C GLY A 163 16.84 -0.84 -2.51
N GLU A 164 16.67 -1.22 -1.26
CA GLU A 164 16.97 -2.57 -0.78
C GLU A 164 15.71 -3.43 -0.81
N GLN A 165 15.88 -4.75 -0.83
CA GLN A 165 14.76 -5.66 -0.67
C GLN A 165 14.10 -5.45 0.69
N MET A 166 12.80 -5.20 0.71
CA MET A 166 12.03 -5.09 1.94
C MET A 166 12.09 -6.38 2.74
N ALA A 167 12.24 -6.26 4.05
CA ALA A 167 12.44 -7.38 4.97
C ALA A 167 11.33 -8.44 4.87
N TYR A 168 10.07 -8.03 4.72
CA TYR A 168 8.92 -8.93 4.57
C TYR A 168 9.01 -9.82 3.34
N TYR A 169 9.48 -9.28 2.21
CA TYR A 169 9.53 -9.99 0.93
C TYR A 169 10.76 -10.90 0.74
N LYS A 170 11.67 -10.96 1.72
CA LYS A 170 12.75 -11.95 1.73
C LYS A 170 12.22 -13.40 1.72
N ARG A 171 11.02 -13.62 2.28
CA ARG A 171 10.31 -14.90 2.19
C ARG A 171 9.44 -14.93 0.93
N ARG A 172 9.72 -15.88 0.02
CA ARG A 172 8.97 -15.99 -1.25
C ARG A 172 7.46 -16.14 -1.06
N GLY A 173 7.01 -16.87 -0.03
CA GLY A 173 5.58 -17.05 0.27
C GLY A 173 4.85 -15.72 0.47
N ASN A 174 5.52 -14.71 1.01
CA ASN A 174 4.95 -13.39 1.25
C ASN A 174 4.74 -12.56 -0.03
N ARG A 175 5.23 -13.03 -1.18
CA ARG A 175 5.04 -12.41 -2.49
C ARG A 175 3.79 -12.90 -3.20
N ILE A 176 3.19 -14.00 -2.73
CA ILE A 176 1.94 -14.56 -3.29
C ILE A 176 0.78 -13.84 -2.63
N LYS A 177 -0.11 -13.27 -3.43
CA LYS A 177 -1.24 -12.47 -2.97
C LYS A 177 -2.54 -12.97 -3.60
N ALA A 178 -3.65 -12.85 -2.87
CA ALA A 178 -4.99 -13.06 -3.37
C ALA A 178 -5.58 -11.75 -3.97
N LEU A 179 -6.75 -11.83 -4.59
CA LEU A 179 -7.60 -10.67 -4.92
C LEU A 179 -8.64 -10.50 -3.81
N GLY A 180 -8.60 -9.39 -3.09
CA GLY A 180 -9.38 -9.19 -1.87
C GLY A 180 -8.89 -10.06 -0.71
N ASP A 181 -9.35 -9.76 0.48
CA ASP A 181 -8.83 -10.34 1.74
C ASP A 181 -9.12 -11.86 1.90
N GLU A 182 -10.11 -12.38 1.18
CA GLU A 182 -10.50 -13.80 1.19
C GLU A 182 -10.68 -14.36 -0.23
N GLY A 183 -10.05 -13.73 -1.21
CA GLY A 183 -10.24 -14.03 -2.63
C GLY A 183 -9.38 -15.17 -3.15
N GLU A 184 -9.62 -15.51 -4.43
CA GLU A 184 -8.77 -16.46 -5.16
C GLU A 184 -7.37 -15.89 -5.37
N ALA A 185 -6.38 -16.77 -5.56
CA ALA A 185 -5.00 -16.34 -5.84
C ALA A 185 -4.96 -15.35 -7.01
N ALA A 186 -4.33 -14.19 -6.78
CA ALA A 186 -4.19 -13.18 -7.81
C ALA A 186 -3.40 -13.74 -9.01
N ASN A 187 -3.83 -13.39 -10.21
CA ASN A 187 -3.06 -13.68 -11.43
C ASN A 187 -1.86 -12.73 -11.55
N GLY A 188 -1.12 -12.57 -10.44
CA GLY A 188 -0.02 -11.66 -10.28
C GLY A 188 -0.45 -10.21 -9.96
N TRP A 189 0.48 -9.44 -9.40
CA TRP A 189 0.26 -8.05 -8.99
C TRP A 189 1.39 -7.13 -9.44
N TRP A 190 1.02 -5.90 -9.80
CA TRP A 190 1.95 -4.92 -10.31
C TRP A 190 3.01 -4.50 -9.30
N VAL A 191 4.24 -4.34 -9.78
CA VAL A 191 5.26 -3.49 -9.15
C VAL A 191 5.47 -2.25 -10.03
N ARG A 192 5.99 -1.16 -9.46
CA ARG A 192 6.10 0.13 -10.18
C ARG A 192 7.20 0.17 -11.24
N SER A 193 8.12 -0.80 -11.25
CA SER A 193 9.29 -0.80 -12.13
C SER A 193 8.91 -1.02 -13.60
N PRO A 194 9.26 -0.10 -14.51
CA PRO A 194 9.14 -0.35 -15.94
C PRO A 194 10.18 -1.41 -16.34
N ARG A 195 9.85 -2.27 -17.30
CA ARG A 195 10.81 -3.22 -17.83
C ARG A 195 11.90 -2.51 -18.64
N ALA A 196 13.16 -2.65 -18.25
CA ALA A 196 14.28 -1.92 -18.83
C ALA A 196 14.47 -2.14 -20.34
N SER A 197 14.27 -3.37 -20.83
CA SER A 197 14.52 -3.74 -22.24
C SER A 197 13.28 -3.67 -23.13
N ASN A 198 12.18 -3.08 -22.66
CA ASN A 198 10.91 -3.08 -23.38
C ASN A 198 10.11 -1.81 -23.08
N THR A 199 9.64 -1.11 -24.08
CA THR A 199 8.93 0.16 -23.96
C THR A 199 7.43 0.03 -23.69
N ALA A 200 6.91 -1.19 -23.58
CA ALA A 200 5.49 -1.46 -23.48
C ALA A 200 5.07 -2.17 -22.18
N SER A 201 6.03 -2.57 -21.34
CA SER A 201 5.75 -3.45 -20.20
C SER A 201 6.23 -2.89 -18.88
N PHE A 202 5.50 -3.23 -17.82
CA PHE A 202 5.94 -3.10 -16.43
C PHE A 202 6.22 -4.49 -15.84
N CYS A 203 7.04 -4.51 -14.79
CA CYS A 203 7.28 -5.70 -14.01
C CYS A 203 6.09 -6.00 -13.10
N TYR A 204 5.90 -7.28 -12.80
CA TYR A 204 4.89 -7.73 -11.85
C TYR A 204 5.36 -9.01 -11.13
N VAL A 205 4.75 -9.29 -9.99
CA VAL A 205 4.92 -10.54 -9.25
C VAL A 205 3.89 -11.54 -9.75
N SER A 206 4.34 -12.71 -10.21
CA SER A 206 3.44 -13.76 -10.70
C SER A 206 2.66 -14.43 -9.56
N SER A 207 1.61 -15.19 -9.91
CA SER A 207 0.79 -15.96 -8.94
C SER A 207 1.57 -16.96 -8.07
N VAL A 208 2.80 -17.27 -8.45
CA VAL A 208 3.70 -18.15 -7.68
C VAL A 208 4.86 -17.39 -7.03
N GLY A 209 4.79 -16.06 -6.97
CA GLY A 209 5.77 -15.21 -6.27
C GLY A 209 7.09 -14.99 -7.01
N ASN A 210 7.13 -15.18 -8.34
CA ASN A 210 8.31 -14.92 -9.17
C ASN A 210 8.20 -13.56 -9.88
N ALA A 211 9.35 -12.96 -10.17
CA ALA A 211 9.43 -11.79 -11.04
C ALA A 211 9.01 -12.15 -12.47
N TYR A 212 8.23 -11.26 -13.08
CA TYR A 212 7.81 -11.38 -14.47
C TYR A 212 7.44 -9.98 -15.02
N TYR A 213 6.96 -9.89 -16.26
CA TYR A 213 6.53 -8.63 -16.89
C TYR A 213 5.24 -8.81 -17.69
N SER A 214 4.50 -7.72 -17.84
CA SER A 214 3.26 -7.69 -18.61
C SER A 214 3.10 -6.35 -19.30
N GLY A 215 2.37 -6.34 -20.42
CA GLY A 215 2.04 -5.10 -21.12
C GLY A 215 1.27 -4.14 -20.22
N ALA A 216 1.60 -2.86 -20.33
CA ALA A 216 1.08 -1.81 -19.45
C ALA A 216 -0.45 -1.69 -19.43
N SER A 217 -1.12 -2.04 -20.53
CA SER A 217 -2.59 -2.01 -20.65
C SER A 217 -3.29 -3.29 -20.16
N ASN A 218 -2.55 -4.32 -19.75
CA ASN A 218 -3.15 -5.49 -19.13
C ASN A 218 -3.53 -5.18 -17.68
N SER A 219 -4.64 -5.72 -17.19
CA SER A 219 -5.03 -5.61 -15.78
C SER A 219 -4.37 -6.66 -14.91
N ARG A 220 -3.92 -6.26 -13.70
CA ARG A 220 -3.32 -7.12 -12.67
C ARG A 220 -3.78 -6.68 -11.30
N GLY A 221 -3.52 -7.51 -10.29
CA GLY A 221 -3.74 -7.15 -8.90
C GLY A 221 -2.94 -5.91 -8.48
N VAL A 222 -3.47 -5.17 -7.53
CA VAL A 222 -2.88 -3.96 -6.98
C VAL A 222 -2.76 -4.09 -5.48
N ALA A 223 -1.53 -4.11 -4.97
CA ALA A 223 -1.23 -4.06 -3.54
C ALA A 223 -0.44 -2.78 -3.29
N PHE A 224 -1.15 -1.71 -2.90
CA PHE A 224 -0.50 -0.44 -2.58
C PHE A 224 0.20 -0.49 -1.22
N GLY A 225 1.18 0.39 -1.05
CA GLY A 225 1.82 0.67 0.23
C GLY A 225 1.75 2.15 0.58
N PHE A 226 2.05 2.45 1.84
CA PHE A 226 2.21 3.81 2.38
C PHE A 226 3.18 3.81 3.55
N CYS A 227 3.64 4.99 3.96
CA CYS A 227 4.49 5.20 5.13
C CYS A 227 3.71 5.88 6.26
N VAL A 228 4.06 5.58 7.49
CA VAL A 228 3.62 6.30 8.69
C VAL A 228 4.80 6.73 9.53
#